data_6a832fb27cdd6c1fe4af76cf87977fc1
#
_entry.id   6a832fb27cdd6c1fe4af76cf87977fc1
#
_cell.length_a   1.000
_cell.length_b   1.000
_cell.length_c   1.000
_cell.angle_alpha   90.00
_cell.angle_beta   90.00
_cell.angle_gamma   90.00
#
_symmetry.space_group_name_H-M   'P 1'
#
loop_
_entity.id
_entity.type
_entity.pdbx_description
1 polymer ?
#
loop_
_entity_poly.entity_id
_entity_poly.type
_entity_poly.pdbx_seq_one_letter_code
_entity_poly.pdbx_strand_id
1 'polypeptide(L)'
;MRLFYEEELRRKSYYEMYQIAIEEHLVNVHVETPTREELISLLMKYRGVKENYCIDKYNKNGLVNVQELFDNKLGERIHHENKIRVPHKIILYKELDLMREDNYKIEIPENVSSANVFLINANNYLCGIFQLEKDLNSRNKYFLISKKEFFRVETLRNNKFSFLFFKENDLKFIHKFYNLKEDEMMPLYPYQMDYYKVEIENFVVKNLETTNTPLCIDFGTVNTAVGAYLDKNYVKDLPTNDILNGNVVIDAINYVKFDDGERHYREIFPTLVYVDDCSDANNIKYSFGYDVVRKLERNDYIVNGSIFYSLK
;
A
#
# COMPACT_ATOMS: atom_id res chain seq x y z
N MET A 1 3.15 26.01 13.41
CA MET A 1 2.47 25.16 14.40
C MET A 1 3.37 23.94 14.64
N ARG A 2 3.81 23.71 15.91
CA ARG A 2 4.74 22.62 16.24
C ARG A 2 3.94 21.33 16.47
N LEU A 3 4.40 20.21 15.89
CA LEU A 3 3.91 18.88 16.18
C LEU A 3 4.89 18.18 17.13
N PHE A 4 4.38 17.30 17.99
CA PHE A 4 5.17 16.60 19.01
C PHE A 4 5.21 15.10 18.73
N TYR A 5 6.36 14.48 18.99
CA TYR A 5 6.48 13.03 19.10
C TYR A 5 6.12 12.59 20.53
N GLU A 6 5.53 11.42 20.70
CA GLU A 6 5.16 10.90 22.01
C GLU A 6 6.37 10.80 22.95
N GLU A 7 7.52 10.35 22.43
CA GLU A 7 8.77 10.27 23.20
C GLU A 7 9.26 11.65 23.69
N GLU A 8 9.04 12.68 22.89
CA GLU A 8 9.34 14.06 23.27
C GLU A 8 8.43 14.53 24.41
N LEU A 9 7.14 14.22 24.33
CA LEU A 9 6.18 14.53 25.39
C LEU A 9 6.48 13.76 26.67
N ARG A 10 6.86 12.49 26.57
CA ARG A 10 7.24 11.68 27.74
C ARG A 10 8.48 12.19 28.46
N ARG A 11 9.36 12.95 27.80
CA ARG A 11 10.53 13.61 28.40
C ARG A 11 10.20 14.96 29.05
N LYS A 12 9.08 15.56 28.71
CA LYS A 12 8.63 16.83 29.29
C LYS A 12 8.09 16.65 30.70
N SER A 13 8.24 17.67 31.51
CA SER A 13 7.58 17.73 32.82
C SER A 13 6.05 17.86 32.64
N TYR A 14 5.31 17.48 33.67
CA TYR A 14 3.85 17.69 33.71
C TYR A 14 3.49 19.16 33.45
N TYR A 15 4.22 20.07 34.09
CA TYR A 15 3.95 21.52 33.98
C TYR A 15 4.14 22.02 32.53
N GLU A 16 5.21 21.63 31.87
CA GLU A 16 5.46 22.00 30.44
C GLU A 16 4.33 21.49 29.53
N MET A 17 3.92 20.25 29.69
CA MET A 17 2.82 19.68 28.90
C MET A 17 1.49 20.39 29.19
N TYR A 18 1.24 20.72 30.45
CA TYR A 18 0.02 21.41 30.86
C TYR A 18 -0.03 22.85 30.30
N GLN A 19 1.10 23.57 30.27
CA GLN A 19 1.22 24.88 29.63
C GLN A 19 0.93 24.81 28.13
N ILE A 20 1.53 23.84 27.43
CA ILE A 20 1.25 23.61 26.01
C ILE A 20 -0.24 23.33 25.78
N ALA A 21 -0.85 22.52 26.62
CA ALA A 21 -2.28 22.18 26.48
C ALA A 21 -3.20 23.40 26.73
N ILE A 22 -2.81 24.32 27.62
CA ILE A 22 -3.50 25.58 27.84
C ILE A 22 -3.35 26.51 26.64
N GLU A 23 -2.12 26.73 26.16
CA GLU A 23 -1.83 27.60 25.02
C GLU A 23 -2.59 27.16 23.76
N GLU A 24 -2.76 25.85 23.61
CA GLU A 24 -3.48 25.23 22.49
C GLU A 24 -5.00 25.09 22.73
N HIS A 25 -5.49 25.63 23.83
CA HIS A 25 -6.91 25.57 24.24
C HIS A 25 -7.48 24.15 24.35
N LEU A 26 -6.65 23.18 24.66
CA LEU A 26 -7.04 21.76 24.80
C LEU A 26 -7.51 21.42 26.20
N VAL A 27 -7.15 22.21 27.21
CA VAL A 27 -7.54 22.06 28.62
C VAL A 27 -8.18 23.33 29.13
N ASN A 28 -9.30 23.19 29.81
CA ASN A 28 -9.96 24.33 30.49
C ASN A 28 -9.40 24.42 31.91
N VAL A 29 -8.76 25.54 32.24
CA VAL A 29 -8.08 25.80 33.54
C VAL A 29 -9.01 25.67 34.76
N HIS A 30 -10.33 25.74 34.55
CA HIS A 30 -11.34 25.74 35.61
C HIS A 30 -12.04 24.37 35.80
N VAL A 31 -11.68 23.37 35.04
CA VAL A 31 -12.27 22.03 35.11
C VAL A 31 -11.13 21.04 35.34
N GLU A 32 -11.37 19.93 35.96
CA GLU A 32 -10.45 18.85 36.37
C GLU A 32 -9.03 18.85 35.78
N THR A 33 -8.02 18.79 36.64
CA THR A 33 -6.60 18.65 36.22
C THR A 33 -6.36 17.26 35.63
N PRO A 34 -6.09 17.16 34.33
CA PRO A 34 -5.84 15.84 33.70
C PRO A 34 -4.58 15.19 34.26
N THR A 35 -4.56 13.90 34.32
CA THR A 35 -3.36 13.13 34.67
C THR A 35 -2.28 13.31 33.59
N ARG A 36 -1.03 12.92 33.89
CA ARG A 36 0.08 12.98 32.94
C ARG A 36 -0.21 12.19 31.64
N GLU A 37 -0.79 11.02 31.77
CA GLU A 37 -1.09 10.17 30.60
C GLU A 37 -2.26 10.73 29.79
N GLU A 38 -3.23 11.33 30.41
CA GLU A 38 -4.32 12.03 29.73
C GLU A 38 -3.82 13.25 28.96
N LEU A 39 -2.86 14.02 29.52
CA LEU A 39 -2.22 15.12 28.81
C LEU A 39 -1.45 14.66 27.59
N ILE A 40 -0.66 13.58 27.71
CA ILE A 40 0.05 13.00 26.59
C ILE A 40 -0.94 12.57 25.51
N SER A 41 -1.99 11.83 25.88
CA SER A 41 -3.02 11.39 24.94
C SER A 41 -3.72 12.55 24.24
N LEU A 42 -4.03 13.61 24.99
CA LEU A 42 -4.67 14.81 24.46
C LEU A 42 -3.78 15.56 23.48
N LEU A 43 -2.52 15.80 23.86
CA LEU A 43 -1.54 16.46 23.00
C LEU A 43 -1.24 15.63 21.75
N MET A 44 -1.10 14.31 21.86
CA MET A 44 -0.91 13.43 20.72
C MET A 44 -2.11 13.44 19.78
N LYS A 45 -3.33 13.48 20.30
CA LYS A 45 -4.55 13.53 19.49
C LYS A 45 -4.60 14.77 18.59
N TYR A 46 -4.24 15.94 19.11
CA TYR A 46 -4.40 17.23 18.43
C TYR A 46 -3.10 17.80 17.86
N ARG A 47 -1.95 17.42 18.42
CA ARG A 47 -0.61 17.95 18.10
C ARG A 47 0.44 16.84 17.93
N GLY A 48 0.04 15.58 17.93
CA GLY A 48 0.95 14.47 17.67
C GLY A 48 1.34 14.42 16.21
N VAL A 49 2.62 14.13 15.98
CA VAL A 49 3.06 13.67 14.66
C VAL A 49 2.35 12.35 14.43
N LYS A 50 1.51 12.29 13.41
CA LYS A 50 0.94 11.01 12.95
C LYS A 50 2.05 10.25 12.24
N GLU A 51 2.78 9.45 12.99
CA GLU A 51 3.75 8.54 12.41
C GLU A 51 2.98 7.51 11.58
N ASN A 52 3.22 7.49 10.30
CA ASN A 52 2.70 6.45 9.44
C ASN A 52 3.68 5.28 9.46
N TYR A 53 3.33 4.22 10.18
CA TYR A 53 4.12 2.99 10.24
C TYR A 53 3.83 2.04 9.07
N CYS A 54 3.19 2.53 8.04
CA CYS A 54 2.96 1.75 6.83
C CYS A 54 4.27 1.60 6.05
N ILE A 55 4.64 0.38 5.75
CA ILE A 55 5.72 0.05 4.82
C ILE A 55 5.17 0.26 3.41
N ASP A 56 5.49 1.40 2.81
CA ASP A 56 5.00 1.84 1.49
C ASP A 56 6.11 2.01 0.45
N LYS A 57 7.37 1.97 0.90
CA LYS A 57 8.56 2.09 0.04
C LYS A 57 9.36 0.81 0.07
N TYR A 58 9.74 0.33 -1.12
CA TYR A 58 10.57 -0.85 -1.24
C TYR A 58 11.98 -0.61 -0.69
N ASN A 59 12.42 -1.53 0.17
CA ASN A 59 13.78 -1.61 0.70
C ASN A 59 14.21 -3.07 0.76
N LYS A 60 15.17 -3.46 -0.08
CA LYS A 60 15.66 -4.84 -0.15
C LYS A 60 16.24 -5.32 1.18
N ASN A 61 17.04 -4.49 1.84
CA ASN A 61 17.61 -4.81 3.15
C ASN A 61 16.51 -4.90 4.21
N GLY A 62 15.50 -4.03 4.12
CA GLY A 62 14.33 -4.09 4.98
C GLY A 62 13.57 -5.40 4.91
N LEU A 63 13.45 -6.01 3.72
CA LEU A 63 12.85 -7.34 3.58
C LEU A 63 13.68 -8.42 4.28
N VAL A 64 15.02 -8.33 4.20
CA VAL A 64 15.93 -9.26 4.90
C VAL A 64 15.78 -9.10 6.41
N ASN A 65 15.81 -7.87 6.91
CA ASN A 65 15.65 -7.58 8.33
C ASN A 65 14.33 -8.12 8.89
N VAL A 66 13.22 -7.93 8.17
CA VAL A 66 11.91 -8.48 8.58
C VAL A 66 11.91 -10.01 8.56
N GLN A 67 12.57 -10.64 7.57
CA GLN A 67 12.71 -12.10 7.56
C GLN A 67 13.47 -12.59 8.78
N GLU A 68 14.61 -12.00 9.10
CA GLU A 68 15.40 -12.34 10.29
C GLU A 68 14.61 -12.17 11.59
N LEU A 69 13.81 -11.11 11.68
CA LEU A 69 12.92 -10.90 12.82
C LEU A 69 11.89 -12.03 12.92
N PHE A 70 11.30 -12.45 11.79
CA PHE A 70 10.32 -13.54 11.76
C PHE A 70 10.96 -14.89 12.12
N ASP A 71 12.15 -15.19 11.60
CA ASP A 71 12.88 -16.42 11.90
C ASP A 71 13.17 -16.58 13.41
N ASN A 72 13.42 -15.46 14.09
CA ASN A 72 13.71 -15.45 15.52
C ASN A 72 12.48 -15.36 16.42
N LYS A 73 11.35 -14.81 15.94
CA LYS A 73 10.21 -14.44 16.78
C LYS A 73 8.87 -15.07 16.41
N LEU A 74 8.72 -15.61 15.18
CA LEU A 74 7.49 -16.31 14.82
C LEU A 74 7.37 -17.63 15.59
N GLY A 75 6.24 -17.86 16.22
CA GLY A 75 5.95 -19.05 17.02
C GLY A 75 5.81 -18.79 18.52
N GLU A 76 6.21 -17.60 19.00
CA GLU A 76 6.15 -17.31 20.45
C GLU A 76 4.72 -17.05 20.94
N ARG A 77 3.88 -16.34 20.15
CA ARG A 77 2.46 -16.12 20.47
C ARG A 77 1.60 -16.00 19.20
N ILE A 78 1.06 -17.11 18.76
CA ILE A 78 0.12 -17.15 17.65
C ILE A 78 -1.29 -17.08 18.22
N HIS A 79 -2.08 -16.10 17.77
CA HIS A 79 -3.51 -16.04 18.03
C HIS A 79 -4.27 -16.60 16.82
N HIS A 80 -5.10 -17.60 17.08
CA HIS A 80 -6.05 -18.13 16.09
C HIS A 80 -7.41 -17.49 16.36
N GLU A 81 -7.67 -16.32 15.79
CA GLU A 81 -8.97 -15.68 15.95
C GLU A 81 -9.83 -15.82 14.70
N ASN A 82 -11.10 -16.25 14.92
CA ASN A 82 -12.11 -16.38 13.86
C ASN A 82 -12.68 -15.03 13.37
N LYS A 83 -12.13 -13.89 13.82
CA LYS A 83 -12.66 -12.57 13.50
C LYS A 83 -12.04 -11.90 12.29
N ILE A 84 -10.87 -12.39 11.84
CA ILE A 84 -10.22 -11.88 10.62
C ILE A 84 -10.76 -12.66 9.44
N ARG A 85 -11.32 -11.94 8.47
CA ARG A 85 -11.82 -12.55 7.22
C ARG A 85 -10.93 -12.14 6.07
N VAL A 86 -10.47 -13.12 5.32
CA VAL A 86 -9.64 -12.95 4.13
C VAL A 86 -10.37 -13.47 2.89
N PRO A 87 -10.02 -13.02 1.67
CA PRO A 87 -10.57 -13.58 0.45
C PRO A 87 -10.33 -15.10 0.37
N HIS A 88 -11.32 -15.85 -0.03
CA HIS A 88 -11.22 -17.29 -0.27
C HIS A 88 -10.17 -17.63 -1.36
N LYS A 89 -10.03 -16.76 -2.37
CA LYS A 89 -9.10 -16.92 -3.47
C LYS A 89 -8.42 -15.59 -3.78
N ILE A 90 -7.10 -15.64 -3.94
CA ILE A 90 -6.29 -14.51 -4.42
C ILE A 90 -5.45 -14.98 -5.59
N ILE A 91 -5.44 -14.22 -6.66
CA ILE A 91 -4.58 -14.43 -7.82
C ILE A 91 -3.59 -13.26 -7.86
N LEU A 92 -2.33 -13.60 -7.84
CA LEU A 92 -1.23 -12.65 -7.95
C LEU A 92 -0.51 -12.87 -9.27
N TYR A 93 -0.34 -11.82 -10.06
CA TYR A 93 0.56 -11.82 -11.22
C TYR A 93 1.92 -11.24 -10.78
N LYS A 94 3.01 -11.97 -11.07
CA LYS A 94 4.36 -11.60 -10.61
C LYS A 94 4.83 -10.26 -11.16
N GLU A 95 4.34 -9.90 -12.34
CA GLU A 95 4.76 -8.72 -13.09
C GLU A 95 3.88 -7.50 -12.83
N LEU A 96 2.76 -7.67 -12.12
CA LEU A 96 1.78 -6.61 -11.86
C LEU A 96 1.70 -6.27 -10.36
N ASP A 97 1.41 -5.01 -10.11
CA ASP A 97 0.97 -4.56 -8.78
C ASP A 97 -0.43 -5.12 -8.50
N LEU A 98 -0.71 -5.39 -7.23
CA LEU A 98 -2.04 -5.71 -6.75
C LEU A 98 -2.72 -4.41 -6.33
N MET A 99 -3.79 -4.06 -7.02
CA MET A 99 -4.44 -2.77 -6.89
C MET A 99 -5.83 -2.89 -6.25
N ARG A 100 -6.42 -1.75 -5.90
CA ARG A 100 -7.76 -1.68 -5.31
C ARG A 100 -8.84 -2.28 -6.23
N GLU A 101 -8.67 -2.10 -7.54
CA GLU A 101 -9.56 -2.59 -8.59
C GLU A 101 -9.63 -4.12 -8.68
N ASP A 102 -8.60 -4.83 -8.20
CA ASP A 102 -8.60 -6.29 -8.06
C ASP A 102 -9.63 -6.77 -7.02
N ASN A 103 -10.12 -5.84 -6.19
CA ASN A 103 -11.23 -5.98 -5.25
C ASN A 103 -11.05 -7.10 -4.22
N TYR A 104 -9.81 -7.38 -3.81
CA TYR A 104 -9.55 -8.27 -2.70
C TYR A 104 -9.74 -7.53 -1.38
N LYS A 105 -10.82 -7.84 -0.66
CA LYS A 105 -11.15 -7.20 0.61
C LYS A 105 -10.88 -8.12 1.78
N ILE A 106 -10.33 -7.55 2.83
CA ILE A 106 -10.18 -8.20 4.13
C ILE A 106 -11.00 -7.47 5.19
N GLU A 107 -11.42 -8.19 6.20
CA GLU A 107 -12.12 -7.63 7.36
C GLU A 107 -11.29 -7.92 8.62
N ILE A 108 -10.91 -6.86 9.34
CA ILE A 108 -10.06 -6.96 10.51
C ILE A 108 -10.71 -6.28 11.74
N PRO A 109 -10.53 -6.83 12.95
CA PRO A 109 -11.00 -6.19 14.19
C PRO A 109 -10.16 -4.96 14.54
N GLU A 110 -10.70 -4.09 15.41
CA GLU A 110 -10.07 -2.80 15.78
C GLU A 110 -8.71 -2.95 16.51
N ASN A 111 -8.45 -4.09 17.13
CA ASN A 111 -7.21 -4.35 17.85
C ASN A 111 -6.04 -4.82 16.94
N VAL A 112 -6.29 -4.98 15.65
CA VAL A 112 -5.31 -5.38 14.63
C VAL A 112 -4.91 -4.15 13.82
N SER A 113 -3.63 -4.00 13.53
CA SER A 113 -3.17 -2.89 12.68
C SER A 113 -3.73 -2.97 11.27
N SER A 114 -4.16 -1.83 10.77
CA SER A 114 -4.70 -1.67 9.41
C SER A 114 -3.68 -1.08 8.43
N ALA A 115 -2.37 -1.18 8.70
CA ALA A 115 -1.35 -0.65 7.81
C ALA A 115 -0.79 -1.71 6.86
N ASN A 116 -0.17 -2.77 7.37
CA ASN A 116 0.43 -3.82 6.55
C ASN A 116 -0.03 -5.22 6.96
N VAL A 117 -0.03 -6.11 5.97
CA VAL A 117 -0.21 -7.55 6.14
C VAL A 117 0.97 -8.26 5.48
N PHE A 118 1.52 -9.26 6.15
CA PHE A 118 2.66 -10.00 5.66
C PHE A 118 2.21 -11.37 5.15
N LEU A 119 2.69 -11.74 3.98
CA LEU A 119 2.48 -13.07 3.41
C LEU A 119 3.66 -13.96 3.73
N ILE A 120 3.41 -15.10 4.33
CA ILE A 120 4.42 -16.14 4.54
C ILE A 120 4.00 -17.46 3.88
N ASN A 121 4.98 -18.27 3.53
CA ASN A 121 4.74 -19.65 3.09
C ASN A 121 4.76 -20.64 4.28
N ALA A 122 4.58 -21.94 3.99
CA ALA A 122 4.57 -22.99 4.99
C ALA A 122 5.88 -23.12 5.81
N ASN A 123 6.98 -22.61 5.29
CA ASN A 123 8.29 -22.61 5.94
C ASN A 123 8.58 -21.29 6.69
N ASN A 124 7.57 -20.46 6.91
CA ASN A 124 7.66 -19.14 7.52
C ASN A 124 8.55 -18.13 6.76
N TYR A 125 8.85 -18.38 5.48
CA TYR A 125 9.54 -17.39 4.67
C TYR A 125 8.60 -16.26 4.27
N LEU A 126 9.06 -15.03 4.42
CA LEU A 126 8.37 -13.84 3.96
C LEU A 126 8.26 -13.86 2.42
N CYS A 127 7.03 -13.91 1.92
CA CYS A 127 6.73 -13.97 0.50
C CYS A 127 6.29 -12.63 -0.08
N GLY A 128 5.74 -11.75 0.77
CA GLY A 128 5.32 -10.43 0.34
C GLY A 128 4.81 -9.56 1.48
N ILE A 129 4.74 -8.27 1.21
CA ILE A 129 4.17 -7.26 2.11
C ILE A 129 3.03 -6.57 1.38
N PHE A 130 1.85 -6.59 1.98
CA PHE A 130 0.66 -5.91 1.48
C PHE A 130 0.37 -4.68 2.32
N GLN A 131 -0.22 -3.69 1.71
CA GLN A 131 -0.81 -2.52 2.35
C GLN A 131 -2.33 -2.69 2.41
N LEU A 132 -2.93 -2.01 3.35
CA LEU A 132 -4.38 -1.98 3.53
C LEU A 132 -4.91 -0.58 3.24
N GLU A 133 -5.78 -0.49 2.23
CA GLU A 133 -6.51 0.72 1.92
C GLU A 133 -7.95 0.60 2.42
N LYS A 134 -8.39 1.56 3.22
CA LYS A 134 -9.72 1.51 3.84
C LYS A 134 -10.84 1.58 2.80
N ASP A 135 -11.79 0.66 2.89
CA ASP A 135 -13.06 0.78 2.17
C ASP A 135 -13.95 1.83 2.86
N LEU A 136 -14.12 2.99 2.21
CA LEU A 136 -14.89 4.10 2.75
C LEU A 136 -16.37 3.77 3.00
N ASN A 137 -16.89 2.73 2.34
CA ASN A 137 -18.25 2.26 2.49
C ASN A 137 -18.44 1.26 3.64
N SER A 138 -17.37 0.94 4.37
CA SER A 138 -17.39 -0.07 5.42
C SER A 138 -16.52 0.34 6.61
N ARG A 139 -16.94 -0.07 7.83
CA ARG A 139 -16.24 0.31 9.05
C ARG A 139 -14.91 -0.44 9.26
N ASN A 140 -14.84 -1.71 8.90
CA ASN A 140 -13.75 -2.63 9.22
C ASN A 140 -13.22 -3.42 8.02
N LYS A 141 -13.57 -3.00 6.79
CA LYS A 141 -13.08 -3.62 5.55
C LYS A 141 -12.03 -2.77 4.90
N TYR A 142 -11.06 -3.46 4.32
CA TYR A 142 -9.91 -2.85 3.65
C TYR A 142 -9.62 -3.60 2.36
N PHE A 143 -9.20 -2.87 1.34
CA PHE A 143 -8.65 -3.45 0.12
C PHE A 143 -7.21 -3.87 0.38
N LEU A 144 -6.85 -5.04 -0.13
CA LEU A 144 -5.51 -5.56 -0.11
C LEU A 144 -4.78 -5.07 -1.36
N ILE A 145 -3.72 -4.29 -1.19
CA ILE A 145 -2.91 -3.75 -2.28
C ILE A 145 -1.43 -4.03 -2.03
N SER A 146 -0.64 -4.16 -3.10
CA SER A 146 0.81 -4.30 -3.00
C SER A 146 1.49 -4.00 -4.32
N LYS A 147 2.68 -3.42 -4.27
CA LYS A 147 3.55 -3.30 -5.44
C LYS A 147 4.27 -4.63 -5.71
N LYS A 148 4.49 -4.96 -6.97
CA LYS A 148 5.21 -6.17 -7.39
C LYS A 148 6.59 -6.34 -6.75
N GLU A 149 7.26 -5.24 -6.44
CA GLU A 149 8.57 -5.22 -5.80
C GLU A 149 8.57 -5.82 -4.39
N PHE A 150 7.42 -5.81 -3.71
CA PHE A 150 7.27 -6.40 -2.38
C PHE A 150 7.09 -7.92 -2.41
N PHE A 151 6.94 -8.52 -3.61
CA PHE A 151 6.83 -9.96 -3.73
C PHE A 151 8.20 -10.62 -3.95
N ARG A 152 8.51 -11.60 -3.12
CA ARG A 152 9.72 -12.44 -3.24
C ARG A 152 9.37 -13.66 -4.05
N VAL A 153 9.55 -13.59 -5.37
CA VAL A 153 9.12 -14.61 -6.35
C VAL A 153 9.71 -15.98 -6.06
N GLU A 154 10.95 -16.05 -5.57
CA GLU A 154 11.63 -17.29 -5.21
C GLU A 154 10.95 -18.04 -4.05
N THR A 155 10.26 -17.33 -3.18
CA THR A 155 9.54 -17.92 -2.03
C THR A 155 8.09 -18.30 -2.32
N LEU A 156 7.58 -17.86 -3.48
CA LEU A 156 6.18 -18.11 -3.91
C LEU A 156 5.97 -19.52 -4.52
N ARG A 157 6.95 -20.41 -4.40
CA ARG A 157 6.88 -21.78 -4.98
C ARG A 157 6.09 -22.76 -4.12
N ASN A 158 5.70 -22.40 -2.91
CA ASN A 158 5.01 -23.28 -1.99
C ASN A 158 3.50 -23.15 -2.15
N ASN A 159 2.77 -24.25 -1.95
CA ASN A 159 1.32 -24.29 -2.17
C ASN A 159 0.49 -23.82 -0.97
N LYS A 160 1.13 -23.52 0.17
CA LYS A 160 0.44 -23.08 1.38
C LYS A 160 0.96 -21.72 1.82
N PHE A 161 0.04 -20.78 1.93
CA PHE A 161 0.33 -19.42 2.34
C PHE A 161 -0.55 -19.01 3.53
N SER A 162 -0.01 -18.12 4.34
CA SER A 162 -0.74 -17.52 5.43
C SER A 162 -0.49 -16.02 5.49
N PHE A 163 -1.50 -15.27 5.86
CA PHE A 163 -1.35 -13.88 6.23
C PHE A 163 -0.98 -13.76 7.71
N LEU A 164 -0.06 -12.85 8.00
CA LEU A 164 0.26 -12.42 9.35
C LEU A 164 -0.26 -11.01 9.57
N PHE A 165 -0.99 -10.85 10.65
CA PHE A 165 -1.52 -9.58 11.12
C PHE A 165 -0.94 -9.29 12.50
N PHE A 166 -0.50 -8.07 12.70
CA PHE A 166 0.12 -7.63 13.94
C PHE A 166 -0.71 -6.56 14.63
N LYS A 167 -0.55 -6.44 15.95
CA LYS A 167 -1.03 -5.27 16.68
C LYS A 167 -0.20 -4.05 16.29
N GLU A 168 -0.75 -2.86 16.51
CA GLU A 168 -0.11 -1.61 16.08
C GLU A 168 1.31 -1.44 16.66
N ASN A 169 1.51 -1.75 17.94
CA ASN A 169 2.83 -1.65 18.56
C ASN A 169 3.86 -2.61 17.95
N ASP A 170 3.46 -3.83 17.62
CA ASP A 170 4.34 -4.81 17.00
C ASP A 170 4.65 -4.41 15.55
N LEU A 171 3.67 -3.89 14.82
CA LEU A 171 3.90 -3.37 13.48
C LEU A 171 4.82 -2.15 13.48
N LYS A 172 4.67 -1.24 14.44
CA LYS A 172 5.60 -0.13 14.67
C LYS A 172 7.04 -0.63 14.83
N PHE A 173 7.22 -1.72 15.55
CA PHE A 173 8.52 -2.34 15.76
C PHE A 173 9.08 -2.95 14.46
N ILE A 174 8.25 -3.70 13.73
CA ILE A 174 8.60 -4.26 12.42
C ILE A 174 8.99 -3.16 11.43
N HIS A 175 8.27 -2.04 11.44
CA HIS A 175 8.59 -0.88 10.60
C HIS A 175 9.99 -0.30 10.93
N LYS A 176 10.37 -0.26 12.21
CA LYS A 176 11.73 0.16 12.60
C LYS A 176 12.80 -0.79 12.05
N PHE A 177 12.59 -2.10 12.15
CA PHE A 177 13.49 -3.10 11.58
C PHE A 177 13.60 -3.00 10.06
N TYR A 178 12.49 -2.77 9.40
CA TYR A 178 12.45 -2.62 7.96
C TYR A 178 13.29 -1.42 7.48
N ASN A 179 13.25 -0.32 8.22
CA ASN A 179 13.96 0.92 7.89
C ASN A 179 15.33 1.06 8.58
N LEU A 180 15.81 0.02 9.27
CA LEU A 180 17.09 0.04 9.95
C LEU A 180 18.24 0.26 8.96
N LYS A 181 19.12 1.21 9.25
CA LYS A 181 20.31 1.47 8.47
C LYS A 181 21.44 0.55 8.92
N GLU A 182 22.42 0.30 8.02
CA GLU A 182 23.55 -0.59 8.29
C GLU A 182 24.37 -0.18 9.52
N ASP A 183 24.44 1.13 9.82
CA ASP A 183 25.19 1.68 10.94
C ASP A 183 24.37 1.82 12.24
N GLU A 184 23.10 1.49 12.22
CA GLU A 184 22.21 1.61 13.38
C GLU A 184 22.22 0.33 14.21
N MET A 185 22.36 0.47 15.54
CA MET A 185 22.22 -0.68 16.44
C MET A 185 20.79 -1.25 16.41
N MET A 186 20.69 -2.55 16.28
CA MET A 186 19.42 -3.26 16.35
C MET A 186 18.70 -2.90 17.66
N PRO A 187 17.48 -2.36 17.60
CA PRO A 187 16.75 -2.06 18.82
C PRO A 187 16.44 -3.34 19.60
N LEU A 188 16.69 -3.33 20.90
CA LEU A 188 16.29 -4.44 21.76
C LEU A 188 14.77 -4.61 21.71
N TYR A 189 14.33 -5.81 21.35
CA TYR A 189 12.91 -6.13 21.33
C TYR A 189 12.42 -6.37 22.76
N PRO A 190 11.62 -5.45 23.34
CA PRO A 190 11.24 -5.56 24.75
C PRO A 190 10.14 -6.59 25.03
N TYR A 191 9.46 -7.09 23.98
CA TYR A 191 8.26 -7.92 24.09
C TYR A 191 8.35 -9.18 23.24
N GLN A 192 7.52 -10.16 23.56
CA GLN A 192 7.15 -11.22 22.63
C GLN A 192 6.18 -10.68 21.60
N MET A 193 6.36 -10.98 20.32
CA MET A 193 5.45 -10.55 19.27
C MET A 193 4.13 -11.31 19.34
N ASP A 194 3.03 -10.55 19.41
CA ASP A 194 1.68 -11.07 19.29
C ASP A 194 1.19 -10.89 17.85
N TYR A 195 0.82 -11.97 17.20
CA TYR A 195 0.30 -11.91 15.84
C TYR A 195 -0.81 -12.92 15.59
N TYR A 196 -1.61 -12.62 14.57
CA TYR A 196 -2.66 -13.50 14.07
C TYR A 196 -2.19 -14.12 12.75
N LYS A 197 -2.27 -15.46 12.67
CA LYS A 197 -1.93 -16.20 11.45
C LYS A 197 -3.22 -16.74 10.84
N VAL A 198 -3.52 -16.31 9.61
CA VAL A 198 -4.69 -16.72 8.86
C VAL A 198 -4.27 -17.43 7.60
N GLU A 199 -4.62 -18.70 7.48
CA GLU A 199 -4.33 -19.52 6.30
C GLU A 199 -5.21 -19.07 5.12
N ILE A 200 -4.62 -18.99 3.92
CA ILE A 200 -5.32 -18.64 2.68
C ILE A 200 -5.61 -19.93 1.93
N GLU A 201 -6.89 -20.22 1.69
CA GLU A 201 -7.30 -21.47 1.07
C GLU A 201 -6.78 -21.61 -0.37
N ASN A 202 -6.83 -20.53 -1.15
CA ASN A 202 -6.47 -20.57 -2.55
C ASN A 202 -5.69 -19.31 -2.95
N PHE A 203 -4.36 -19.36 -2.78
CA PHE A 203 -3.44 -18.32 -3.24
C PHE A 203 -2.69 -18.81 -4.47
N VAL A 204 -2.98 -18.22 -5.63
CA VAL A 204 -2.43 -18.62 -6.92
C VAL A 204 -1.48 -17.55 -7.43
N VAL A 205 -0.26 -17.96 -7.78
CA VAL A 205 0.72 -17.07 -8.40
C VAL A 205 0.82 -17.43 -9.88
N LYS A 206 0.60 -16.45 -10.73
CA LYS A 206 0.65 -16.58 -12.20
C LYS A 206 1.74 -15.71 -12.80
N ASN A 207 2.20 -16.09 -13.98
CA ASN A 207 2.93 -15.18 -14.86
C ASN A 207 1.93 -14.54 -15.81
N LEU A 208 2.27 -13.36 -16.34
CA LEU A 208 1.51 -12.80 -17.46
C LEU A 208 1.72 -13.69 -18.69
N GLU A 209 0.64 -14.08 -19.31
CA GLU A 209 0.67 -14.80 -20.56
C GLU A 209 0.58 -13.81 -21.73
N THR A 210 1.40 -13.99 -22.74
CA THR A 210 1.28 -13.24 -23.99
C THR A 210 0.09 -13.75 -24.78
N THR A 211 -0.71 -12.85 -25.34
CA THR A 211 -1.81 -13.18 -26.23
C THR A 211 -1.54 -12.69 -27.64
N ASN A 212 -2.05 -13.43 -28.63
CA ASN A 212 -2.06 -12.99 -30.04
C ASN A 212 -3.31 -12.17 -30.39
N THR A 213 -4.13 -11.80 -29.40
CA THR A 213 -5.33 -11.01 -29.61
C THR A 213 -4.94 -9.62 -30.13
N PRO A 214 -5.47 -9.18 -31.28
CA PRO A 214 -5.19 -7.86 -31.81
C PRO A 214 -5.66 -6.76 -30.87
N LEU A 215 -4.81 -5.74 -30.66
CA LEU A 215 -5.15 -4.52 -29.96
C LEU A 215 -5.59 -3.45 -30.96
N CYS A 216 -6.71 -2.82 -30.66
CA CYS A 216 -7.16 -1.62 -31.34
C CYS A 216 -6.71 -0.40 -30.53
N ILE A 217 -6.02 0.53 -31.18
CA ILE A 217 -5.54 1.77 -30.56
C ILE A 217 -6.27 2.94 -31.21
N ASP A 218 -7.05 3.67 -30.44
CA ASP A 218 -7.58 4.97 -30.81
C ASP A 218 -6.67 6.05 -30.26
N PHE A 219 -5.81 6.58 -31.11
CA PHE A 219 -4.91 7.67 -30.78
C PHE A 219 -5.59 9.01 -31.05
N GLY A 220 -6.24 9.54 -30.02
CA GLY A 220 -6.92 10.83 -30.09
C GLY A 220 -5.99 12.03 -29.83
N THR A 221 -6.45 13.21 -30.14
CA THR A 221 -5.73 14.49 -29.96
C THR A 221 -5.49 14.78 -28.47
N VAL A 222 -6.48 14.43 -27.63
CA VAL A 222 -6.44 14.70 -26.17
C VAL A 222 -6.19 13.43 -25.37
N ASN A 223 -6.80 12.34 -25.81
CA ASN A 223 -6.75 11.07 -25.10
C ASN A 223 -6.49 9.92 -26.08
N THR A 224 -5.82 8.89 -25.58
CA THR A 224 -5.61 7.61 -26.25
C THR A 224 -6.39 6.53 -25.52
N ALA A 225 -7.13 5.71 -26.25
CA ALA A 225 -7.77 4.51 -25.74
C ALA A 225 -7.20 3.28 -26.45
N VAL A 226 -7.06 2.18 -25.71
CA VAL A 226 -6.60 0.90 -26.24
C VAL A 226 -7.55 -0.19 -25.79
N GLY A 227 -7.94 -1.08 -26.71
CA GLY A 227 -8.86 -2.16 -26.38
C GLY A 227 -8.61 -3.41 -27.21
N ALA A 228 -9.14 -4.53 -26.73
CA ALA A 228 -9.14 -5.82 -27.42
C ALA A 228 -10.54 -6.42 -27.40
N TYR A 229 -10.93 -7.07 -28.48
CA TYR A 229 -12.13 -7.89 -28.49
C TYR A 229 -11.80 -9.27 -27.90
N LEU A 230 -12.50 -9.63 -26.83
CA LEU A 230 -12.31 -10.92 -26.16
C LEU A 230 -13.50 -11.84 -26.43
N ASP A 231 -13.23 -12.97 -27.04
CA ASP A 231 -14.22 -14.00 -27.37
C ASP A 231 -14.32 -15.08 -26.27
N LYS A 232 -15.27 -16.00 -26.46
CA LYS A 232 -15.51 -17.12 -25.53
C LYS A 232 -14.31 -18.06 -25.36
N ASN A 233 -13.41 -18.14 -26.32
CA ASN A 233 -12.25 -19.01 -26.23
C ASN A 233 -11.21 -18.47 -25.26
N TYR A 234 -11.14 -17.17 -25.14
CA TYR A 234 -10.26 -16.48 -24.18
C TYR A 234 -10.67 -16.71 -22.73
N VAL A 235 -11.97 -16.88 -22.48
CA VAL A 235 -12.56 -16.93 -21.13
C VAL A 235 -12.16 -18.19 -20.35
N LYS A 236 -11.84 -19.30 -21.05
CA LYS A 236 -11.49 -20.57 -20.39
C LYS A 236 -10.32 -20.45 -19.45
N ASP A 237 -9.44 -19.48 -19.69
CA ASP A 237 -8.20 -19.29 -18.97
C ASP A 237 -8.25 -18.07 -18.03
N LEU A 238 -9.34 -17.29 -18.06
CA LEU A 238 -9.50 -16.11 -17.19
C LEU A 238 -9.84 -16.49 -15.76
N PRO A 239 -9.30 -15.76 -14.78
CA PRO A 239 -9.70 -15.88 -13.40
C PRO A 239 -11.19 -15.61 -13.23
N THR A 240 -11.88 -16.49 -12.51
CA THR A 240 -13.33 -16.34 -12.27
C THR A 240 -13.68 -14.98 -11.63
N ASN A 241 -12.76 -14.41 -10.84
CA ASN A 241 -12.96 -13.11 -10.20
C ASN A 241 -13.02 -11.95 -11.20
N ASP A 242 -12.24 -11.97 -12.28
CA ASP A 242 -12.25 -10.90 -13.29
C ASP A 242 -13.59 -10.87 -14.04
N ILE A 243 -14.18 -12.05 -14.27
CA ILE A 243 -15.51 -12.17 -14.90
C ILE A 243 -16.61 -11.75 -13.92
N LEU A 244 -16.54 -12.23 -12.67
CA LEU A 244 -17.56 -11.94 -11.65
C LEU A 244 -17.56 -10.48 -11.20
N ASN A 245 -16.42 -9.83 -11.24
CA ASN A 245 -16.28 -8.41 -10.88
C ASN A 245 -16.61 -7.46 -12.05
N GLY A 246 -16.94 -7.99 -13.23
CA GLY A 246 -17.21 -7.19 -14.42
C GLY A 246 -16.00 -6.51 -15.01
N ASN A 247 -14.78 -6.92 -14.63
CA ASN A 247 -13.53 -6.37 -15.16
C ASN A 247 -13.30 -6.80 -16.60
N VAL A 248 -13.89 -7.92 -17.02
CA VAL A 248 -13.81 -8.46 -18.38
C VAL A 248 -15.22 -8.77 -18.87
N VAL A 249 -15.55 -8.25 -20.05
CA VAL A 249 -16.83 -8.53 -20.72
C VAL A 249 -16.55 -9.42 -21.93
N ILE A 250 -17.25 -10.55 -22.01
CA ILE A 250 -17.10 -11.53 -23.08
C ILE A 250 -17.88 -11.09 -24.30
N ASP A 251 -17.37 -11.43 -25.49
CA ASP A 251 -17.93 -11.03 -26.78
C ASP A 251 -18.06 -9.50 -26.92
N ALA A 252 -17.14 -8.77 -26.30
CA ALA A 252 -17.10 -7.31 -26.29
C ALA A 252 -15.66 -6.78 -26.33
N ILE A 253 -15.51 -5.48 -26.59
CA ILE A 253 -14.24 -4.78 -26.47
C ILE A 253 -13.97 -4.51 -24.99
N ASN A 254 -12.82 -5.00 -24.55
CA ASN A 254 -12.31 -4.71 -23.22
C ASN A 254 -11.18 -3.70 -23.35
N TYR A 255 -11.27 -2.60 -22.59
CA TYR A 255 -10.26 -1.55 -22.62
C TYR A 255 -9.06 -1.92 -21.77
N VAL A 256 -7.87 -1.57 -22.29
CA VAL A 256 -6.63 -1.61 -21.49
C VAL A 256 -6.73 -0.55 -20.40
N LYS A 257 -6.38 -0.94 -19.20
CA LYS A 257 -6.39 -0.03 -18.04
C LYS A 257 -4.98 0.48 -17.78
N PHE A 258 -4.87 1.80 -17.70
CA PHE A 258 -3.63 2.51 -17.44
C PHE A 258 -3.58 2.95 -15.98
N ASP A 259 -2.44 2.74 -15.32
CA ASP A 259 -2.18 3.25 -13.97
C ASP A 259 -2.06 4.78 -14.02
N ASP A 260 -2.88 5.48 -13.22
CA ASP A 260 -2.80 6.95 -13.09
C ASP A 260 -1.71 7.40 -12.10
N GLY A 261 -1.00 6.46 -11.46
CA GLY A 261 0.01 6.70 -10.44
C GLY A 261 -0.55 7.08 -9.07
N GLU A 262 -1.88 7.12 -8.92
CA GLU A 262 -2.61 7.34 -7.67
C GLU A 262 -3.35 6.08 -7.20
N ARG A 263 -2.91 4.92 -7.69
CA ARG A 263 -3.51 3.60 -7.40
C ARG A 263 -4.89 3.38 -8.00
N HIS A 264 -5.20 4.07 -9.10
CA HIS A 264 -6.41 3.79 -9.86
C HIS A 264 -6.05 3.44 -11.30
N TYR A 265 -6.84 2.56 -11.88
CA TYR A 265 -6.76 2.23 -13.29
C TYR A 265 -7.78 3.03 -14.09
N ARG A 266 -7.32 3.63 -15.18
CA ARG A 266 -8.13 4.41 -16.11
C ARG A 266 -8.15 3.75 -17.48
N GLU A 267 -9.29 3.77 -18.17
CA GLU A 267 -9.43 3.23 -19.52
C GLU A 267 -8.93 4.18 -20.61
N ILE A 268 -8.67 5.42 -20.23
CA ILE A 268 -8.24 6.50 -21.11
C ILE A 268 -6.88 6.98 -20.65
N PHE A 269 -5.94 7.13 -21.58
CA PHE A 269 -4.61 7.67 -21.31
C PHE A 269 -4.49 9.08 -21.89
N PRO A 270 -4.13 10.12 -21.14
CA PRO A 270 -3.94 11.48 -21.64
C PRO A 270 -2.84 11.53 -22.71
N THR A 271 -3.14 12.06 -23.90
CA THR A 271 -2.16 12.24 -24.99
C THR A 271 -1.34 13.50 -24.72
N LEU A 272 -0.55 13.48 -23.66
CA LEU A 272 0.29 14.59 -23.20
C LEU A 272 1.75 14.17 -23.16
N VAL A 273 2.64 15.06 -23.58
CA VAL A 273 4.09 14.90 -23.48
C VAL A 273 4.68 16.14 -22.83
N TYR A 274 5.57 15.94 -21.90
CA TYR A 274 6.34 16.99 -21.25
C TYR A 274 7.84 16.71 -21.43
N VAL A 275 8.58 17.72 -21.87
CA VAL A 275 10.04 17.64 -21.96
C VAL A 275 10.63 18.03 -20.60
N ASP A 276 11.18 17.04 -19.90
CA ASP A 276 11.77 17.22 -18.57
C ASP A 276 13.17 17.87 -18.64
N ASP A 277 13.97 17.41 -19.60
CA ASP A 277 15.35 17.84 -19.77
C ASP A 277 15.74 17.71 -21.25
N CYS A 278 16.15 18.78 -21.85
CA CYS A 278 16.69 18.83 -23.23
C CYS A 278 18.10 19.44 -23.30
N SER A 279 18.82 19.47 -22.20
CA SER A 279 20.20 20.02 -22.14
C SER A 279 21.18 19.20 -22.98
N ASP A 280 20.93 17.91 -23.14
CA ASP A 280 21.65 17.02 -24.06
C ASP A 280 20.72 16.53 -25.18
N ALA A 281 21.00 16.97 -26.41
CA ALA A 281 20.20 16.59 -27.58
C ALA A 281 20.19 15.08 -27.85
N ASN A 282 21.17 14.32 -27.36
CA ASN A 282 21.24 12.87 -27.51
C ASN A 282 20.54 12.11 -26.38
N ASN A 283 20.13 12.81 -25.30
CA ASN A 283 19.50 12.18 -24.12
C ASN A 283 18.40 13.09 -23.56
N ILE A 284 17.38 13.32 -24.39
CA ILE A 284 16.21 14.11 -23.98
C ILE A 284 15.31 13.26 -23.08
N LYS A 285 14.94 13.81 -21.92
CA LYS A 285 14.04 13.16 -20.98
C LYS A 285 12.62 13.65 -21.15
N TYR A 286 11.68 12.71 -21.13
CA TYR A 286 10.26 12.97 -21.34
C TYR A 286 9.42 12.35 -20.23
N SER A 287 8.29 13.00 -19.95
CA SER A 287 7.17 12.43 -19.20
C SER A 287 5.94 12.36 -20.09
N PHE A 288 5.05 11.41 -19.79
CA PHE A 288 3.88 11.14 -20.62
C PHE A 288 2.62 11.00 -19.77
N GLY A 289 1.47 11.25 -20.40
CA GLY A 289 0.16 10.92 -19.87
C GLY A 289 -0.09 11.46 -18.46
N TYR A 290 -0.41 10.57 -17.53
CA TYR A 290 -0.73 10.92 -16.15
C TYR A 290 0.44 11.53 -15.37
N ASP A 291 1.69 11.20 -15.70
CA ASP A 291 2.83 11.89 -15.11
C ASP A 291 2.84 13.38 -15.41
N VAL A 292 2.43 13.75 -16.62
CA VAL A 292 2.28 15.16 -17.02
C VAL A 292 1.12 15.81 -16.30
N VAL A 293 -0.02 15.12 -16.19
CA VAL A 293 -1.19 15.62 -15.44
C VAL A 293 -0.79 15.95 -14.01
N ARG A 294 -0.12 15.05 -13.31
CA ARG A 294 0.35 15.28 -11.94
C ARG A 294 1.35 16.42 -11.82
N LYS A 295 2.21 16.62 -12.83
CA LYS A 295 3.11 17.79 -12.86
C LYS A 295 2.35 19.09 -13.02
N LEU A 296 1.32 19.09 -13.86
CA LEU A 296 0.44 20.26 -14.06
C LEU A 296 -0.31 20.59 -12.77
N GLU A 297 -0.89 19.61 -12.11
CA GLU A 297 -1.60 19.79 -10.84
C GLU A 297 -0.70 20.35 -9.75
N ARG A 298 0.53 19.87 -9.63
CA ARG A 298 1.52 20.40 -8.67
C ARG A 298 1.94 21.84 -8.93
N ASN A 299 1.81 22.30 -10.17
CA ASN A 299 2.18 23.64 -10.62
C ASN A 299 0.95 24.53 -10.85
N ASP A 300 -0.18 24.26 -10.21
CA ASP A 300 -1.43 25.00 -10.34
C ASP A 300 -1.86 25.21 -11.81
N TYR A 301 -1.64 24.21 -12.66
CA TYR A 301 -1.90 24.23 -14.10
C TYR A 301 -1.18 25.33 -14.88
N ILE A 302 -0.09 25.86 -14.34
CA ILE A 302 0.78 26.79 -15.06
C ILE A 302 1.52 26.04 -16.17
N VAL A 303 1.10 26.26 -17.40
CA VAL A 303 1.69 25.66 -18.60
C VAL A 303 2.95 26.44 -18.97
N ASN A 304 4.08 25.73 -19.03
CA ASN A 304 5.31 26.25 -19.64
C ASN A 304 5.47 25.69 -21.07
N GLY A 305 6.37 26.23 -21.85
CA GLY A 305 6.59 25.85 -23.27
C GLY A 305 7.10 24.41 -23.49
N SER A 306 7.22 23.60 -22.42
CA SER A 306 7.71 22.23 -22.48
C SER A 306 6.58 21.18 -22.58
N ILE A 307 5.32 21.61 -22.59
CA ILE A 307 4.16 20.70 -22.69
C ILE A 307 3.64 20.69 -24.12
N PHE A 308 3.52 19.49 -24.63
CA PHE A 308 2.92 19.21 -25.94
C PHE A 308 1.58 18.51 -25.73
N TYR A 309 0.54 19.09 -26.26
CA TYR A 309 -0.82 18.54 -26.32
C TYR A 309 -1.32 18.69 -27.78
N SER A 310 -2.35 17.92 -28.09
CA SER A 310 -2.88 17.92 -29.48
C SER A 310 -1.85 17.41 -30.50
N LEU A 311 -1.23 16.26 -30.19
CA LEU A 311 -0.16 15.66 -30.99
C LEU A 311 -0.63 15.04 -32.34
N LYS A 312 -1.90 15.16 -32.69
CA LYS A 312 -2.48 14.62 -33.92
C LYS A 312 -2.55 15.66 -35.02
#